data_61d3a6f2996b9e9b937203a559306ccc
#
_entry.id   61d3a6f2996b9e9b937203a559306ccc
#
_cell.length_a   1.000
_cell.length_b   1.000
_cell.length_c   1.000
_cell.angle_alpha   90.00
_cell.angle_beta   90.00
_cell.angle_gamma   90.00
#
_symmetry.space_group_name_H-M   'P 1'
#
loop_
_entity.id
_entity.type
_entity.pdbx_description
1 polymer ?
#
loop_
_entity_poly.entity_id
_entity_poly.type
_entity_poly.pdbx_seq_one_letter_code
_entity_poly.pdbx_strand_id
1 'polypeptide(L)'
;HNDGTTSVYAHLKKFNEEIEKYIKTLQYQKKTFQIDHYLKSKDFFYNSGDLIAISGNTGSSAGPHLHFEIRDTKTQKPINPLSCNLEVKDDIAPVIKKLKVYFLDLDSSTVLNCKKNNNYYIKEKILTNGKIAFGVNCYDQHNGSRNINGVYSIDLYCDNVKVYRF
;
A
#
# COMPACT_ATOMS: atom_id res chain seq x y z
N HIS A 1 -13.65 -8.34 -11.17
CA HIS A 1 -14.54 -7.28 -11.65
C HIS A 1 -14.56 -7.24 -13.19
N ASN A 2 -15.56 -6.61 -13.75
CA ASN A 2 -15.72 -6.52 -15.22
C ASN A 2 -14.68 -5.62 -15.90
N ASP A 3 -14.01 -4.78 -15.12
CA ASP A 3 -12.96 -3.87 -15.57
C ASP A 3 -11.55 -4.48 -15.61
N GLY A 4 -11.44 -5.78 -15.34
CA GLY A 4 -10.16 -6.48 -15.30
C GLY A 4 -9.40 -6.35 -13.97
N THR A 5 -10.07 -5.87 -12.92
CA THR A 5 -9.52 -5.83 -11.57
C THR A 5 -10.03 -6.97 -10.70
N THR A 6 -9.30 -7.26 -9.62
CA THR A 6 -9.65 -8.23 -8.58
C THR A 6 -9.52 -7.57 -7.22
N SER A 7 -10.57 -7.61 -6.40
CA SER A 7 -10.50 -7.18 -5.00
C SER A 7 -10.05 -8.34 -4.11
N VAL A 8 -9.20 -8.03 -3.15
CA VAL A 8 -8.69 -8.98 -2.15
C VAL A 8 -9.09 -8.50 -0.76
N TYR A 9 -9.64 -9.39 0.04
CA TYR A 9 -10.07 -9.13 1.41
C TYR A 9 -9.39 -10.13 2.33
N ALA A 10 -8.69 -9.66 3.36
CA ALA A 10 -8.03 -10.55 4.31
C ALA A 10 -8.42 -10.25 5.76
N HIS A 11 -7.97 -11.09 6.68
CA HIS A 11 -8.26 -11.07 8.13
C HIS A 11 -9.74 -11.13 8.47
N LEU A 12 -10.55 -11.73 7.59
CA LEU A 12 -11.99 -11.88 7.76
C LEU A 12 -12.32 -12.80 8.95
N LYS A 13 -13.35 -12.46 9.70
CA LYS A 13 -13.87 -13.30 10.78
C LYS A 13 -14.71 -14.47 10.23
N LYS A 14 -15.55 -14.16 9.26
CA LYS A 14 -16.41 -15.15 8.57
C LYS A 14 -16.94 -14.55 7.27
N PHE A 15 -17.33 -15.39 6.35
CA PHE A 15 -18.07 -15.00 5.16
C PHE A 15 -19.54 -14.74 5.45
N ASN A 16 -20.28 -14.24 4.47
CA ASN A 16 -21.74 -14.24 4.53
C ASN A 16 -22.28 -15.69 4.56
N GLU A 17 -23.56 -15.87 4.84
CA GLU A 17 -24.13 -17.20 5.06
C GLU A 17 -24.03 -18.12 3.83
N GLU A 18 -24.14 -17.57 2.64
CA GLU A 18 -24.09 -18.33 1.39
C GLU A 18 -22.69 -18.90 1.14
N ILE A 19 -21.66 -18.04 1.18
CA ILE A 19 -20.27 -18.45 1.02
C ILE A 19 -19.84 -19.39 2.16
N GLU A 20 -20.23 -19.07 3.40
CA GLU A 20 -19.90 -19.88 4.58
C GLU A 20 -20.43 -21.32 4.44
N LYS A 21 -21.67 -21.48 4.01
CA LYS A 21 -22.28 -22.80 3.75
C LYS A 21 -21.55 -23.56 2.66
N TYR A 22 -21.19 -22.87 1.58
CA TYR A 22 -20.42 -23.47 0.49
C TYR A 22 -19.04 -23.95 0.95
N ILE A 23 -18.28 -23.09 1.62
CA ILE A 23 -16.96 -23.44 2.15
C ILE A 23 -17.05 -24.61 3.13
N LYS A 24 -18.02 -24.60 4.03
CA LYS A 24 -18.25 -25.69 4.98
C LYS A 24 -18.51 -27.02 4.28
N THR A 25 -19.29 -27.01 3.21
CA THR A 25 -19.51 -28.22 2.39
C THR A 25 -18.21 -28.74 1.79
N LEU A 26 -17.36 -27.85 1.25
CA LEU A 26 -16.04 -28.25 0.74
C LEU A 26 -15.12 -28.79 1.82
N GLN A 27 -15.14 -28.19 3.01
CA GLN A 27 -14.35 -28.66 4.15
C GLN A 27 -14.73 -30.09 4.54
N TYR A 28 -16.01 -30.39 4.63
CA TYR A 28 -16.47 -31.75 4.91
C TYR A 28 -16.12 -32.74 3.81
N GLN A 29 -16.30 -32.36 2.54
CA GLN A 29 -15.93 -33.21 1.40
C GLN A 29 -14.45 -33.53 1.36
N LYS A 30 -13.60 -32.52 1.58
CA LYS A 30 -12.14 -32.64 1.57
C LYS A 30 -11.55 -33.13 2.90
N LYS A 31 -12.37 -33.26 3.97
CA LYS A 31 -11.97 -33.59 5.34
C LYS A 31 -10.82 -32.72 5.85
N THR A 32 -10.84 -31.41 5.58
CA THR A 32 -9.83 -30.44 6.01
C THR A 32 -10.48 -29.10 6.29
N PHE A 33 -9.94 -28.35 7.26
CA PHE A 33 -10.35 -26.97 7.53
C PHE A 33 -9.75 -25.97 6.53
N GLN A 34 -8.54 -26.23 6.06
CA GLN A 34 -7.89 -25.36 5.09
C GLN A 34 -8.42 -25.66 3.69
N ILE A 35 -9.00 -24.63 3.06
CA ILE A 35 -9.54 -24.70 1.71
C ILE A 35 -8.79 -23.72 0.83
N ASP A 36 -8.21 -24.24 -0.25
CA ASP A 36 -7.79 -23.52 -1.41
C ASP A 36 -8.69 -23.94 -2.58
N HIS A 37 -9.53 -23.03 -3.07
CA HIS A 37 -10.56 -23.32 -4.05
C HIS A 37 -10.86 -22.12 -4.93
N TYR A 38 -10.80 -22.35 -6.24
CA TYR A 38 -11.12 -21.37 -7.25
C TYR A 38 -12.59 -21.56 -7.69
N LEU A 39 -13.38 -20.53 -7.45
CA LEU A 39 -14.78 -20.47 -7.85
C LEU A 39 -14.90 -20.24 -9.36
N LYS A 40 -15.96 -20.75 -9.96
CA LYS A 40 -16.36 -20.38 -11.31
C LYS A 40 -17.08 -19.04 -11.27
N SER A 41 -16.99 -18.25 -12.33
CA SER A 41 -17.61 -16.90 -12.42
C SER A 41 -19.12 -16.86 -12.20
N LYS A 42 -19.80 -18.02 -12.22
CA LYS A 42 -21.24 -18.15 -12.00
C LYS A 42 -21.63 -18.65 -10.61
N ASP A 43 -20.66 -19.04 -9.78
CA ASP A 43 -20.95 -19.65 -8.48
C ASP A 43 -21.51 -18.63 -7.49
N PHE A 44 -21.02 -17.41 -7.53
CA PHE A 44 -21.51 -16.28 -6.72
C PHE A 44 -21.46 -14.99 -7.52
N PHE A 45 -22.45 -14.15 -7.30
CA PHE A 45 -22.53 -12.83 -7.88
C PHE A 45 -22.95 -11.81 -6.83
N TYR A 46 -22.14 -10.77 -6.66
CA TYR A 46 -22.38 -9.69 -5.69
C TYR A 46 -22.30 -8.34 -6.37
N ASN A 47 -23.22 -7.45 -6.03
CA ASN A 47 -23.19 -6.05 -6.43
C ASN A 47 -22.39 -5.22 -5.42
N SER A 48 -22.03 -4.02 -5.82
CA SER A 48 -21.46 -3.04 -4.88
C SER A 48 -22.46 -2.76 -3.75
N GLY A 49 -21.98 -2.88 -2.50
CA GLY A 49 -22.80 -2.72 -1.30
C GLY A 49 -23.32 -4.02 -0.69
N ASP A 50 -23.24 -5.14 -1.40
CA ASP A 50 -23.66 -6.44 -0.85
C ASP A 50 -22.67 -6.91 0.24
N LEU A 51 -23.21 -7.52 1.30
CA LEU A 51 -22.41 -8.09 2.37
C LEU A 51 -21.78 -9.41 1.89
N ILE A 52 -20.46 -9.43 1.76
CA ILE A 52 -19.70 -10.64 1.39
C ILE A 52 -19.05 -11.32 2.58
N ALA A 53 -18.64 -10.56 3.59
CA ALA A 53 -17.94 -11.09 4.78
C ALA A 53 -17.97 -10.09 5.94
N ILE A 54 -17.58 -10.57 7.12
CA ILE A 54 -17.37 -9.77 8.32
C ILE A 54 -15.87 -9.62 8.57
N SER A 55 -15.43 -8.39 8.73
CA SER A 55 -14.04 -8.07 9.12
C SER A 55 -13.68 -8.70 10.47
N GLY A 56 -12.42 -9.08 10.64
CA GLY A 56 -11.96 -9.76 11.85
C GLY A 56 -10.48 -9.54 12.13
N ASN A 57 -9.85 -10.59 12.68
CA ASN A 57 -8.44 -10.59 13.09
C ASN A 57 -7.78 -11.95 12.83
N THR A 58 -8.18 -12.68 11.78
CA THR A 58 -7.61 -13.99 11.46
C THR A 58 -6.24 -13.87 10.80
N GLY A 59 -5.43 -14.93 10.90
CA GLY A 59 -4.08 -14.95 10.34
C GLY A 59 -3.10 -14.05 11.10
N SER A 60 -2.04 -13.61 10.41
CA SER A 60 -1.01 -12.74 10.99
C SER A 60 -1.48 -11.29 11.02
N SER A 61 -2.08 -10.87 12.14
CA SER A 61 -2.64 -9.54 12.34
C SER A 61 -2.43 -9.07 13.78
N ALA A 62 -2.03 -7.80 13.95
CA ALA A 62 -1.80 -7.20 15.28
C ALA A 62 -3.08 -6.71 15.97
N GLY A 63 -4.23 -6.72 15.30
CA GLY A 63 -5.52 -6.29 15.83
C GLY A 63 -6.62 -6.31 14.77
N PRO A 64 -7.89 -6.23 15.15
CA PRO A 64 -9.00 -6.28 14.19
C PRO A 64 -8.93 -5.18 13.15
N HIS A 65 -8.87 -5.56 11.89
CA HIS A 65 -8.91 -4.65 10.75
C HIS A 65 -9.31 -5.39 9.47
N LEU A 66 -9.68 -4.65 8.45
CA LEU A 66 -9.84 -5.16 7.09
C LEU A 66 -8.56 -4.87 6.30
N HIS A 67 -7.93 -5.91 5.77
CA HIS A 67 -6.95 -5.76 4.71
C HIS A 67 -7.69 -5.79 3.38
N PHE A 68 -7.60 -4.72 2.62
CA PHE A 68 -8.25 -4.57 1.33
C PHE A 68 -7.23 -4.20 0.27
N GLU A 69 -7.25 -4.91 -0.87
CA GLU A 69 -6.44 -4.58 -2.04
C GLU A 69 -7.29 -4.61 -3.31
N ILE A 70 -6.84 -3.86 -4.29
CA ILE A 70 -7.27 -4.01 -5.68
C ILE A 70 -6.05 -4.41 -6.49
N ARG A 71 -6.20 -5.42 -7.33
CA ARG A 71 -5.13 -5.95 -8.18
C ARG A 71 -5.56 -5.99 -9.63
N ASP A 72 -4.62 -5.83 -10.54
CA ASP A 72 -4.81 -6.23 -11.93
C ASP A 72 -5.00 -7.75 -12.00
N THR A 73 -6.08 -8.21 -12.61
CA THR A 73 -6.44 -9.63 -12.61
C THR A 73 -5.41 -10.51 -13.31
N LYS A 74 -4.76 -10.01 -14.35
CA LYS A 74 -3.81 -10.80 -15.16
C LYS A 74 -2.43 -10.89 -14.50
N THR A 75 -1.94 -9.76 -14.00
CA THR A 75 -0.57 -9.65 -13.46
C THR A 75 -0.52 -9.86 -11.97
N GLN A 76 -1.65 -9.80 -11.27
CA GLN A 76 -1.79 -9.80 -9.81
C GLN A 76 -1.03 -8.67 -9.11
N LYS A 77 -0.62 -7.66 -9.84
CA LYS A 77 0.04 -6.48 -9.27
C LYS A 77 -0.98 -5.60 -8.55
N PRO A 78 -0.66 -5.11 -7.34
CA PRO A 78 -1.54 -4.19 -6.62
C PRO A 78 -1.68 -2.86 -7.37
N ILE A 79 -2.89 -2.34 -7.35
CA ILE A 79 -3.27 -1.04 -7.89
C ILE A 79 -3.62 -0.14 -6.69
N ASN A 80 -3.30 1.15 -6.78
CA ASN A 80 -3.71 2.09 -5.74
C ASN A 80 -5.25 2.14 -5.62
N PRO A 81 -5.86 1.72 -4.49
CA PRO A 81 -7.31 1.70 -4.32
C PRO A 81 -7.97 3.07 -4.48
N LEU A 82 -7.25 4.16 -4.19
CA LEU A 82 -7.75 5.52 -4.34
C LEU A 82 -8.07 5.87 -5.80
N SER A 83 -7.44 5.21 -6.77
CA SER A 83 -7.77 5.37 -8.19
C SER A 83 -9.09 4.69 -8.59
N CYS A 84 -9.71 3.93 -7.68
CA CYS A 84 -10.94 3.18 -7.89
C CYS A 84 -12.14 3.79 -7.13
N ASN A 85 -12.18 5.11 -7.03
CA ASN A 85 -13.26 5.89 -6.37
C ASN A 85 -13.45 5.58 -4.87
N LEU A 86 -12.41 5.11 -4.19
CA LEU A 86 -12.41 5.07 -2.72
C LEU A 86 -12.05 6.47 -2.20
N GLU A 87 -13.05 7.17 -1.68
CA GLU A 87 -12.85 8.50 -1.11
C GLU A 87 -12.19 8.39 0.27
N VAL A 88 -10.90 8.69 0.32
CA VAL A 88 -10.17 8.90 1.56
C VAL A 88 -9.77 10.36 1.61
N LYS A 89 -10.26 11.09 2.62
CA LYS A 89 -9.86 12.47 2.83
C LYS A 89 -8.41 12.53 3.25
N ASP A 90 -7.59 13.26 2.48
CA ASP A 90 -6.18 13.44 2.76
C ASP A 90 -5.72 14.86 2.36
N ASP A 91 -5.62 15.71 3.38
CA ASP A 91 -5.14 17.09 3.29
C ASP A 91 -3.75 17.23 3.96
N ILE A 92 -3.16 16.10 4.42
CA ILE A 92 -1.91 16.11 5.18
C ILE A 92 -0.75 15.93 4.21
N ALA A 93 0.10 16.94 4.13
CA ALA A 93 1.30 16.84 3.30
C ALA A 93 2.35 15.90 3.93
N PRO A 94 3.09 15.13 3.11
CA PRO A 94 4.15 14.26 3.59
C PRO A 94 5.19 14.98 4.44
N VAL A 95 5.74 14.26 5.42
CA VAL A 95 6.78 14.76 6.31
C VAL A 95 8.13 14.22 5.87
N ILE A 96 9.08 15.11 5.58
CA ILE A 96 10.47 14.77 5.26
C ILE A 96 11.31 15.05 6.49
N LYS A 97 11.98 14.03 7.06
CA LYS A 97 12.82 14.14 8.26
C LYS A 97 14.28 14.35 7.92
N LYS A 98 14.81 13.50 7.03
CA LYS A 98 16.24 13.45 6.73
C LYS A 98 16.48 13.16 5.26
N LEU A 99 17.58 13.67 4.75
CA LEU A 99 18.17 13.27 3.49
C LEU A 99 19.49 12.56 3.77
N LYS A 100 19.72 11.42 3.16
CA LYS A 100 21.04 10.76 3.14
C LYS A 100 21.64 10.93 1.77
N VAL A 101 22.85 11.39 1.69
CA VAL A 101 23.63 11.53 0.46
C VAL A 101 24.71 10.46 0.46
N TYR A 102 24.71 9.64 -0.56
CA TYR A 102 25.73 8.61 -0.79
C TYR A 102 26.71 9.13 -1.81
N PHE A 103 27.99 9.10 -1.49
CA PHE A 103 29.11 9.40 -2.39
C PHE A 103 29.61 8.08 -2.99
N LEU A 104 29.11 7.72 -4.17
CA LEU A 104 29.28 6.38 -4.73
C LEU A 104 30.75 6.06 -5.06
N ASP A 105 31.54 7.06 -5.41
CA ASP A 105 32.96 6.88 -5.75
C ASP A 105 33.86 6.84 -4.50
N LEU A 106 33.34 7.18 -3.32
CA LEU A 106 34.06 7.23 -2.04
C LEU A 106 33.62 6.17 -1.04
N ASP A 107 32.65 5.34 -1.40
CA ASP A 107 31.97 4.38 -0.50
C ASP A 107 31.60 4.97 0.86
N SER A 108 31.11 6.20 0.84
CA SER A 108 30.77 6.97 2.03
C SER A 108 29.39 7.62 1.94
N SER A 109 28.88 8.07 3.05
CA SER A 109 27.59 8.76 3.07
C SER A 109 27.49 9.77 4.21
N THR A 110 26.65 10.78 4.03
CA THR A 110 26.30 11.73 5.10
C THR A 110 24.79 11.83 5.25
N VAL A 111 24.34 12.11 6.48
CA VAL A 111 22.93 12.29 6.81
C VAL A 111 22.69 13.74 7.21
N LEU A 112 21.73 14.36 6.57
CA LEU A 112 21.36 15.76 6.77
C LEU A 112 19.94 15.85 7.31
N ASN A 113 19.73 16.69 8.30
CA ASN A 113 18.41 16.96 8.84
C ASN A 113 17.69 18.00 7.98
N CYS A 114 16.50 17.67 7.52
CA CYS A 114 15.67 18.61 6.80
C CYS A 114 15.06 19.61 7.78
N LYS A 115 15.13 20.89 7.45
CA LYS A 115 14.41 21.98 8.13
C LYS A 115 13.17 22.31 7.34
N LYS A 116 12.12 22.75 8.01
CA LYS A 116 10.84 23.16 7.40
C LYS A 116 10.58 24.64 7.66
N ASN A 117 10.28 25.35 6.59
CA ASN A 117 9.57 26.63 6.62
C ASN A 117 8.29 26.42 5.77
N ASN A 118 8.06 27.10 4.69
CA ASN A 118 6.99 26.70 3.76
C ASN A 118 7.30 25.36 3.06
N ASN A 119 8.56 25.16 2.71
CA ASN A 119 9.09 23.92 2.13
C ASN A 119 10.18 23.31 3.02
N TYR A 120 10.49 22.03 2.79
CA TYR A 120 11.65 21.40 3.39
C TYR A 120 12.91 21.81 2.64
N TYR A 121 13.99 22.07 3.38
CA TYR A 121 15.29 22.45 2.83
C TYR A 121 16.43 21.99 3.71
N ILE A 122 17.63 21.95 3.14
CA ILE A 122 18.89 21.66 3.81
C ILE A 122 19.74 22.91 3.73
N LYS A 123 20.35 23.34 4.84
CA LYS A 123 21.23 24.52 4.90
C LYS A 123 22.65 24.22 4.42
N GLU A 124 23.09 23.00 4.67
CA GLU A 124 24.44 22.55 4.38
C GLU A 124 24.65 22.44 2.87
N LYS A 125 25.75 22.98 2.39
CA LYS A 125 26.23 22.77 1.02
C LYS A 125 27.07 21.51 0.97
N ILE A 126 26.77 20.66 0.00
CA ILE A 126 27.55 19.45 -0.29
C ILE A 126 28.34 19.72 -1.56
N LEU A 127 29.66 19.62 -1.44
CA LEU A 127 30.57 19.71 -2.60
C LEU A 127 31.02 18.28 -2.93
N THR A 128 30.86 17.89 -4.19
CA THR A 128 31.28 16.59 -4.69
C THR A 128 31.68 16.70 -6.16
N ASN A 129 32.69 15.93 -6.55
CA ASN A 129 33.14 15.84 -7.94
C ASN A 129 32.71 14.51 -8.60
N GLY A 130 32.01 13.64 -7.86
CA GLY A 130 31.70 12.29 -8.29
C GLY A 130 30.20 12.01 -8.33
N LYS A 131 29.88 10.75 -8.52
CA LYS A 131 28.51 10.27 -8.55
C LYS A 131 27.91 10.27 -7.15
N ILE A 132 26.68 10.76 -7.03
CA ILE A 132 25.91 10.75 -5.78
C ILE A 132 24.57 10.05 -5.99
N ALA A 133 24.05 9.48 -4.88
CA ALA A 133 22.68 9.01 -4.80
C ALA A 133 22.02 9.56 -3.53
N PHE A 134 20.70 9.57 -3.51
CA PHE A 134 19.94 10.09 -2.39
C PHE A 134 19.07 9.03 -1.74
N GLY A 135 18.98 9.05 -0.41
CA GLY A 135 17.97 8.35 0.35
C GLY A 135 17.16 9.36 1.16
N VAL A 136 15.85 9.22 1.14
CA VAL A 136 14.93 10.12 1.86
C VAL A 136 14.25 9.37 3.00
N ASN A 137 14.33 9.90 4.20
CA ASN A 137 13.50 9.46 5.31
C ASN A 137 12.25 10.35 5.36
N CYS A 138 11.15 9.82 4.92
CA CYS A 138 9.87 10.50 4.87
C CYS A 138 8.72 9.55 5.21
N TYR A 139 7.59 10.12 5.54
CA TYR A 139 6.34 9.39 5.78
C TYR A 139 5.15 10.27 5.46
N ASP A 140 4.00 9.65 5.33
CA ASP A 140 2.72 10.29 5.11
C ASP A 140 1.68 9.84 6.13
N GLN A 141 0.57 10.56 6.26
CA GLN A 141 -0.55 10.25 7.14
C GLN A 141 -1.84 10.69 6.46
N HIS A 142 -2.92 9.96 6.71
CA HIS A 142 -4.26 10.36 6.29
C HIS A 142 -5.02 11.06 7.40
N ASN A 143 -5.98 11.90 7.02
CA ASN A 143 -6.88 12.55 7.97
C ASN A 143 -7.61 11.52 8.84
N GLY A 144 -7.74 11.82 10.12
CA GLY A 144 -8.44 10.97 11.09
C GLY A 144 -7.68 9.70 11.51
N SER A 145 -6.46 9.48 11.01
CA SER A 145 -5.61 8.34 11.40
C SER A 145 -4.29 8.83 12.00
N ARG A 146 -3.77 8.08 12.99
CA ARG A 146 -2.40 8.26 13.51
C ARG A 146 -1.39 7.32 12.85
N ASN A 147 -1.83 6.49 11.92
CA ASN A 147 -0.95 5.56 11.22
C ASN A 147 0.05 6.33 10.36
N ILE A 148 1.27 5.80 10.30
CA ILE A 148 2.35 6.29 9.45
C ILE A 148 2.37 5.41 8.20
N ASN A 149 2.21 6.05 7.04
CA ASN A 149 2.20 5.40 5.75
C ASN A 149 3.47 5.75 4.96
N GLY A 150 3.79 4.96 3.95
CA GLY A 150 4.73 5.35 2.91
C GLY A 150 4.18 6.49 2.06
N VAL A 151 5.06 7.24 1.42
CA VAL A 151 4.66 8.26 0.44
C VAL A 151 4.26 7.61 -0.88
N TYR A 152 3.34 8.23 -1.61
CA TYR A 152 2.84 7.71 -2.88
C TYR A 152 3.89 7.72 -3.99
N SER A 153 4.66 8.79 -4.09
CA SER A 153 5.74 8.92 -5.07
C SER A 153 6.82 9.88 -4.60
N ILE A 154 8.02 9.73 -5.14
CA ILE A 154 9.16 10.62 -4.93
C ILE A 154 9.73 10.98 -6.28
N ASP A 155 9.68 12.25 -6.65
CA ASP A 155 10.32 12.78 -7.85
C ASP A 155 11.62 13.48 -7.50
N LEU A 156 12.69 13.18 -8.21
CA LEU A 156 13.98 13.88 -8.11
C LEU A 156 14.16 14.80 -9.30
N TYR A 157 14.44 16.05 -9.01
CA TYR A 157 14.76 17.06 -10.01
C TYR A 157 16.20 17.55 -9.85
N CYS A 158 16.90 17.76 -10.95
CA CYS A 158 18.19 18.44 -11.03
C CYS A 158 18.01 19.63 -11.98
N ASP A 159 18.30 20.84 -11.51
CA ASP A 159 18.12 22.09 -12.30
C ASP A 159 16.75 22.18 -13.00
N ASN A 160 15.68 21.86 -12.27
CA ASN A 160 14.28 21.81 -12.74
C ASN A 160 13.96 20.71 -13.78
N VAL A 161 14.91 19.82 -14.10
CA VAL A 161 14.70 18.65 -14.94
C VAL A 161 14.43 17.43 -14.06
N LYS A 162 13.30 16.75 -14.30
CA LYS A 162 13.01 15.51 -13.60
C LYS A 162 13.93 14.39 -14.08
N VAL A 163 14.78 13.86 -13.17
CA VAL A 163 15.77 12.83 -13.48
C VAL A 163 15.39 11.45 -12.97
N TYR A 164 14.48 11.39 -11.99
CA TYR A 164 14.05 10.11 -11.42
C TYR A 164 12.64 10.21 -10.83
N ARG A 165 11.91 9.09 -10.85
CA ARG A 165 10.64 8.89 -10.16
C ARG A 165 10.58 7.49 -9.56
N PHE A 166 10.25 7.44 -8.26
CA PHE A 166 9.87 6.23 -7.55
C PHE A 166 8.36 6.15 -7.46
#